data_030e53ea41e19533953c950a39cc2683
#
_entry.id   030e53ea41e19533953c950a39cc2683
#
_cell.length_a   1.000
_cell.length_b   1.000
_cell.length_c   1.000
_cell.angle_alpha   90.00
_cell.angle_beta   90.00
_cell.angle_gamma   90.00
#
_symmetry.space_group_name_H-M   'P 1'
#
loop_
_entity.id
_entity.type
_entity.pdbx_description
1 polymer ?
#
loop_
_entity_poly.entity_id
_entity_poly.type
_entity_poly.pdbx_seq_one_letter_code
_entity_poly.pdbx_strand_id
1 'polypeptide(L)'
;MKQVAQDVMTPAPACCTPDTPLEQVAKMMIQNDCGEIPVINRSDELVGVVTDRDIVCRVVASGRNPIGYPAENCMSQPVVSVRADDSLQEVLSTMEKHRIRRVPVIDNEDRCVGIIAQADVAWAGKPPEVAELVREVSRGTGQQPL
;
A
#
# COMPACT_ATOMS: atom_id res chain seq x y z
N MET A 1 -13.53 -17.86 15.39
CA MET A 1 -13.86 -17.17 14.14
C MET A 1 -12.60 -16.78 13.41
N LYS A 2 -12.60 -16.95 12.11
CA LYS A 2 -11.44 -16.55 11.31
C LYS A 2 -11.41 -15.04 11.16
N GLN A 3 -10.21 -14.48 11.26
CA GLN A 3 -10.02 -13.06 11.02
C GLN A 3 -10.15 -12.73 9.54
N VAL A 4 -10.72 -11.58 9.27
CA VAL A 4 -10.81 -11.03 7.92
C VAL A 4 -10.00 -9.73 7.84
N ALA A 5 -9.79 -9.24 6.62
CA ALA A 5 -8.97 -8.05 6.38
C ALA A 5 -9.36 -6.87 7.26
N GLN A 6 -10.65 -6.62 7.39
CA GLN A 6 -11.15 -5.49 8.16
C GLN A 6 -10.80 -5.59 9.67
N ASP A 7 -10.56 -6.81 10.17
CA ASP A 7 -10.21 -7.00 11.59
C ASP A 7 -8.77 -6.61 11.90
N VAL A 8 -7.88 -6.63 10.91
CA VAL A 8 -6.44 -6.42 11.10
C VAL A 8 -5.94 -5.13 10.47
N MET A 9 -6.71 -4.50 9.60
CA MET A 9 -6.28 -3.29 8.91
C MET A 9 -6.19 -2.08 9.83
N THR A 10 -5.39 -1.10 9.43
CA THR A 10 -5.48 0.25 9.96
C THR A 10 -6.61 0.94 9.19
N PRO A 11 -7.70 1.35 9.87
CA PRO A 11 -8.85 1.94 9.18
C PRO A 11 -8.62 3.40 8.81
N ALA A 12 -9.43 3.89 7.89
CA ALA A 12 -9.47 5.29 7.48
C ALA A 12 -8.07 5.86 7.17
N PRO A 13 -7.35 5.25 6.21
CA PRO A 13 -6.01 5.69 5.88
C PRO A 13 -6.03 7.09 5.26
N ALA A 14 -4.94 7.84 5.45
CA ALA A 14 -4.77 9.09 4.73
C ALA A 14 -4.67 8.78 3.23
N CYS A 15 -5.50 9.44 2.43
CA CYS A 15 -5.54 9.23 0.98
C CYS A 15 -5.26 10.56 0.27
N CYS A 16 -4.74 10.47 -0.94
CA CYS A 16 -4.55 11.62 -1.80
C CYS A 16 -5.38 11.45 -3.08
N THR A 17 -5.40 12.48 -3.91
CA THR A 17 -6.05 12.43 -5.21
C THR A 17 -4.99 12.41 -6.32
N PRO A 18 -5.35 12.07 -7.56
CA PRO A 18 -4.37 12.01 -8.64
C PRO A 18 -3.57 13.28 -8.87
N ASP A 19 -4.15 14.43 -8.58
CA ASP A 19 -3.51 15.73 -8.78
C ASP A 19 -2.74 16.24 -7.55
N THR A 20 -2.73 15.49 -6.45
CA THR A 20 -2.01 15.91 -5.25
C THR A 20 -0.50 15.96 -5.51
N PRO A 21 0.17 17.09 -5.21
CA PRO A 21 1.62 17.18 -5.39
C PRO A 21 2.36 16.22 -4.46
N LEU A 22 3.48 15.68 -4.92
CA LEU A 22 4.22 14.68 -4.16
C LEU A 22 4.80 15.21 -2.85
N GLU A 23 5.13 16.50 -2.76
CA GLU A 23 5.55 17.06 -1.47
C GLU A 23 4.44 16.98 -0.44
N GLN A 24 3.18 17.13 -0.87
CA GLN A 24 2.03 16.97 0.02
C GLN A 24 1.88 15.49 0.42
N VAL A 25 2.05 14.58 -0.52
CA VAL A 25 2.01 13.13 -0.25
C VAL A 25 3.09 12.76 0.78
N ALA A 26 4.30 13.29 0.60
CA ALA A 26 5.40 13.05 1.53
C ALA A 26 5.08 13.56 2.93
N LYS A 27 4.47 14.74 3.04
CA LYS A 27 4.03 15.27 4.34
C LYS A 27 2.98 14.39 4.99
N MET A 28 2.07 13.83 4.20
CA MET A 28 1.07 12.88 4.70
C MET A 28 1.73 11.62 5.25
N MET A 29 2.78 11.15 4.60
CA MET A 29 3.55 9.99 5.10
C MET A 29 4.17 10.28 6.47
N ILE A 30 4.74 11.46 6.66
CA ILE A 30 5.32 11.86 7.93
C ILE A 30 4.23 11.98 9.01
N GLN A 31 3.15 12.65 8.70
CA GLN A 31 2.05 12.91 9.64
C GLN A 31 1.37 11.62 10.10
N ASN A 32 1.34 10.61 9.25
CA ASN A 32 0.66 9.34 9.52
C ASN A 32 1.62 8.18 9.79
N ASP A 33 2.91 8.47 9.83
CA ASP A 33 3.97 7.47 10.07
C ASP A 33 3.80 6.25 9.17
N CYS A 34 3.70 6.49 7.88
CA CYS A 34 3.49 5.44 6.90
C CYS A 34 4.29 5.70 5.63
N GLY A 35 4.51 4.67 4.83
CA GLY A 35 5.26 4.75 3.58
C GLY A 35 4.42 4.51 2.34
N GLU A 36 3.10 4.47 2.48
CA GLU A 36 2.19 4.28 1.34
C GLU A 36 0.94 5.12 1.53
N ILE A 37 0.59 5.86 0.49
CA ILE A 37 -0.63 6.68 0.47
C ILE A 37 -1.50 6.19 -0.69
N PRO A 38 -2.71 5.72 -0.41
CA PRO A 38 -3.65 5.37 -1.47
C PRO A 38 -4.08 6.61 -2.24
N VAL A 39 -4.28 6.45 -3.54
CA VAL A 39 -4.80 7.50 -4.42
C VAL A 39 -6.25 7.16 -4.73
N ILE A 40 -7.15 8.09 -4.46
CA ILE A 40 -8.58 7.89 -4.68
C ILE A 40 -9.11 8.94 -5.65
N ASN A 41 -10.15 8.56 -6.40
CA ASN A 41 -10.83 9.48 -7.30
C ASN A 41 -11.94 10.24 -6.57
N ARG A 42 -12.74 11.01 -7.32
CA ARG A 42 -13.83 11.83 -6.75
C ARG A 42 -14.95 10.99 -6.13
N SER A 43 -15.04 9.72 -6.48
CA SER A 43 -16.02 8.78 -5.91
C SER A 43 -15.44 7.98 -4.75
N ASP A 44 -14.26 8.37 -4.24
CA ASP A 44 -13.52 7.69 -3.18
C ASP A 44 -13.06 6.28 -3.56
N GLU A 45 -13.07 5.96 -4.85
CA GLU A 45 -12.60 4.68 -5.34
C GLU A 45 -11.07 4.67 -5.43
N LEU A 46 -10.48 3.55 -5.05
CA LEU A 46 -9.03 3.35 -5.10
C LEU A 46 -8.57 3.25 -6.56
N VAL A 47 -7.68 4.15 -6.99
CA VAL A 47 -7.17 4.16 -8.37
C VAL A 47 -5.66 3.97 -8.47
N GLY A 48 -4.95 4.05 -7.37
CA GLY A 48 -3.51 3.85 -7.37
C GLY A 48 -2.96 3.90 -5.95
N VAL A 49 -1.66 3.68 -5.83
CA VAL A 49 -0.93 3.89 -4.58
C VAL A 49 0.40 4.57 -4.87
N VAL A 50 0.84 5.40 -3.95
CA VAL A 50 2.17 6.02 -3.99
C VAL A 50 2.93 5.58 -2.75
N THR A 51 4.10 4.99 -2.95
CA THR A 51 4.99 4.63 -1.86
C THR A 51 6.17 5.60 -1.79
N ASP A 52 6.85 5.63 -0.65
CA ASP A 52 8.08 6.38 -0.48
C ASP A 52 9.13 5.93 -1.52
N ARG A 53 9.19 4.62 -1.79
CA ARG A 53 10.08 4.07 -2.82
C ARG A 53 9.71 4.58 -4.21
N ASP A 54 8.43 4.70 -4.54
CA ASP A 54 8.00 5.25 -5.84
C ASP A 54 8.51 6.67 -6.03
N ILE A 55 8.42 7.49 -5.01
CA ILE A 55 8.89 8.89 -5.08
C ILE A 55 10.41 8.92 -5.35
N VAL A 56 11.16 8.13 -4.61
CA VAL A 56 12.62 8.09 -4.78
C VAL A 56 13.01 7.49 -6.12
N CYS A 57 12.48 6.33 -6.46
CA CYS A 57 12.95 5.55 -7.61
C CYS A 57 12.36 6.01 -8.94
N ARG A 58 11.15 6.57 -8.94
CA ARG A 58 10.48 6.97 -10.19
C ARG A 58 10.60 8.46 -10.47
N VAL A 59 10.78 9.28 -9.46
CA VAL A 59 10.81 10.73 -9.61
C VAL A 59 12.21 11.27 -9.38
N VAL A 60 12.74 11.14 -8.17
CA VAL A 60 14.06 11.68 -7.83
C VAL A 60 15.15 11.06 -8.68
N ALA A 61 15.16 9.73 -8.81
CA ALA A 61 16.19 9.03 -9.58
C ALA A 61 16.15 9.35 -11.07
N SER A 62 14.99 9.77 -11.60
CA SER A 62 14.88 10.18 -13.00
C SER A 62 15.23 11.65 -13.22
N GLY A 63 15.68 12.34 -12.19
CA GLY A 63 16.07 13.75 -12.27
C GLY A 63 14.92 14.73 -12.21
N ARG A 64 13.74 14.28 -11.86
CA ARG A 64 12.56 15.15 -11.77
C ARG A 64 12.40 15.68 -10.35
N ASN A 65 11.82 16.87 -10.25
CA ASN A 65 11.56 17.49 -8.97
C ASN A 65 10.20 17.01 -8.46
N PRO A 66 10.13 16.39 -7.26
CA PRO A 66 8.84 15.97 -6.71
C PRO A 66 7.95 17.13 -6.31
N ILE A 67 8.53 18.33 -6.10
CA ILE A 67 7.74 19.51 -5.74
C ILE A 67 6.87 19.91 -6.92
N GLY A 68 5.55 19.89 -6.70
CA GLY A 68 4.59 20.20 -7.76
C GLY A 68 4.29 19.04 -8.71
N TYR A 69 5.00 17.92 -8.58
CA TYR A 69 4.80 16.76 -9.45
C TYR A 69 3.58 15.96 -8.96
N PRO A 70 2.54 15.74 -9.80
CA PRO A 70 1.30 15.13 -9.33
C PRO A 70 1.44 13.64 -9.06
N ALA A 71 0.69 13.16 -8.08
CA ALA A 71 0.69 11.76 -7.67
C ALA A 71 0.42 10.80 -8.83
N GLU A 72 -0.49 11.15 -9.75
CA GLU A 72 -0.86 10.30 -10.88
C GLU A 72 0.31 9.94 -11.78
N ASN A 73 1.34 10.80 -11.83
CA ASN A 73 2.53 10.54 -12.65
C ASN A 73 3.56 9.64 -11.97
N CYS A 74 3.30 9.27 -10.73
CA CYS A 74 4.21 8.45 -9.92
C CYS A 74 3.55 7.18 -9.39
N MET A 75 2.23 7.20 -9.24
CA MET A 75 1.50 6.10 -8.60
C MET A 75 1.62 4.78 -9.38
N SER A 76 1.53 3.68 -8.64
CA SER A 76 1.51 2.34 -9.21
C SER A 76 0.09 1.97 -9.63
N GLN A 77 -0.05 1.44 -10.84
CA GLN A 77 -1.29 0.95 -11.45
C GLN A 77 -1.00 -0.30 -12.27
N PRO A 78 -1.95 -1.26 -12.35
CA PRO A 78 -3.17 -1.37 -11.56
C PRO A 78 -2.86 -1.59 -10.08
N VAL A 79 -3.81 -1.24 -9.23
CA VAL A 79 -3.63 -1.38 -7.78
C VAL A 79 -3.91 -2.81 -7.35
N VAL A 80 -2.97 -3.39 -6.61
CA VAL A 80 -3.22 -4.64 -5.90
C VAL A 80 -3.93 -4.29 -4.60
N SER A 81 -5.10 -4.87 -4.38
CA SER A 81 -5.91 -4.61 -3.19
C SER A 81 -6.57 -5.89 -2.70
N VAL A 82 -7.08 -5.85 -1.48
CA VAL A 82 -7.89 -6.93 -0.91
C VAL A 82 -9.22 -6.35 -0.46
N ARG A 83 -10.20 -7.21 -0.32
CA ARG A 83 -11.53 -6.79 0.12
C ARG A 83 -11.62 -6.88 1.65
N ALA A 84 -12.48 -6.06 2.21
CA ALA A 84 -12.64 -6.00 3.67
C ALA A 84 -13.05 -7.35 4.28
N ASP A 85 -13.77 -8.17 3.53
CA ASP A 85 -14.23 -9.49 3.98
C ASP A 85 -13.31 -10.65 3.54
N ASP A 86 -12.20 -10.38 2.87
CA ASP A 86 -11.22 -11.41 2.54
C ASP A 86 -10.62 -11.98 3.84
N SER A 87 -10.37 -13.28 3.86
CA SER A 87 -9.73 -13.92 5.01
C SER A 87 -8.29 -13.44 5.16
N LEU A 88 -7.77 -13.50 6.37
CA LEU A 88 -6.36 -13.15 6.60
C LEU A 88 -5.45 -13.98 5.70
N GLN A 89 -5.79 -15.24 5.48
CA GLN A 89 -5.00 -16.12 4.61
C GLN A 89 -4.98 -15.62 3.16
N GLU A 90 -6.12 -15.14 2.65
CA GLU A 90 -6.18 -14.55 1.31
C GLU A 90 -5.36 -13.27 1.23
N VAL A 91 -5.36 -12.46 2.29
CA VAL A 91 -4.53 -11.25 2.38
C VAL A 91 -3.05 -11.63 2.31
N LEU A 92 -2.64 -12.62 3.09
CA LEU A 92 -1.25 -13.09 3.08
C LEU A 92 -0.83 -13.60 1.72
N SER A 93 -1.69 -14.40 1.08
CA SER A 93 -1.43 -14.92 -0.27
C SER A 93 -1.23 -13.80 -1.28
N THR A 94 -2.06 -12.77 -1.20
CA THR A 94 -1.97 -11.61 -2.10
C THR A 94 -0.65 -10.88 -1.91
N MET A 95 -0.28 -10.62 -0.66
CA MET A 95 0.97 -9.94 -0.34
C MET A 95 2.19 -10.75 -0.80
N GLU A 96 2.17 -12.06 -0.57
CA GLU A 96 3.24 -12.96 -0.99
C GLU A 96 3.37 -13.04 -2.51
N LYS A 97 2.25 -13.22 -3.19
CA LYS A 97 2.20 -13.33 -4.65
C LYS A 97 2.78 -12.10 -5.32
N HIS A 98 2.44 -10.93 -4.83
CA HIS A 98 2.87 -9.66 -5.40
C HIS A 98 4.12 -9.09 -4.75
N ARG A 99 4.65 -9.75 -3.72
CA ARG A 99 5.84 -9.33 -2.96
C ARG A 99 5.73 -7.90 -2.47
N ILE A 100 4.58 -7.57 -1.92
CA ILE A 100 4.30 -6.24 -1.40
C ILE A 100 4.21 -6.27 0.12
N ARG A 101 4.67 -5.19 0.74
CA ARG A 101 4.70 -5.05 2.20
C ARG A 101 3.47 -4.39 2.78
N ARG A 102 2.64 -3.82 1.92
CA ARG A 102 1.41 -3.15 2.30
C ARG A 102 0.38 -3.39 1.22
N VAL A 103 -0.87 -3.49 1.62
CA VAL A 103 -1.96 -3.68 0.67
C VAL A 103 -3.17 -2.86 1.12
N PRO A 104 -3.76 -2.06 0.22
CA PRO A 104 -5.00 -1.36 0.55
C PRO A 104 -6.17 -2.32 0.63
N VAL A 105 -7.13 -1.97 1.47
CA VAL A 105 -8.37 -2.71 1.67
C VAL A 105 -9.53 -1.91 1.10
N ILE A 106 -10.34 -2.53 0.27
CA ILE A 106 -11.49 -1.89 -0.35
C ILE A 106 -12.81 -2.53 0.11
N ASP A 107 -13.88 -1.74 0.06
CA ASP A 107 -15.23 -2.23 0.34
C ASP A 107 -15.90 -2.70 -0.95
N ASN A 108 -17.21 -2.99 -0.88
CA ASN A 108 -17.96 -3.49 -2.04
C ASN A 108 -18.18 -2.44 -3.14
N GLU A 109 -17.86 -1.18 -2.86
CA GLU A 109 -17.98 -0.08 -3.81
C GLU A 109 -16.60 0.40 -4.28
N ASP A 110 -15.55 -0.42 -4.05
CA ASP A 110 -14.15 -0.14 -4.42
C ASP A 110 -13.55 1.07 -3.71
N ARG A 111 -14.17 1.49 -2.60
CA ARG A 111 -13.63 2.59 -1.79
C ARG A 111 -12.55 2.06 -0.86
N CYS A 112 -11.48 2.83 -0.69
CA CYS A 112 -10.40 2.46 0.20
C CYS A 112 -10.83 2.69 1.66
N VAL A 113 -10.93 1.62 2.42
CA VAL A 113 -11.38 1.66 3.81
C VAL A 113 -10.28 1.36 4.82
N GLY A 114 -9.15 0.86 4.35
CA GLY A 114 -8.04 0.54 5.24
C GLY A 114 -6.76 0.22 4.50
N ILE A 115 -5.70 -0.01 5.28
CA ILE A 115 -4.42 -0.53 4.78
C ILE A 115 -3.95 -1.60 5.74
N ILE A 116 -3.40 -2.68 5.19
CA ILE A 116 -2.73 -3.72 5.97
C ILE A 116 -1.25 -3.67 5.63
N ALA A 117 -0.42 -3.50 6.66
CA ALA A 117 1.02 -3.53 6.52
C ALA A 117 1.57 -4.85 7.06
N GLN A 118 2.80 -5.16 6.70
CA GLN A 118 3.52 -6.33 7.22
C GLN A 118 3.48 -6.34 8.76
N ALA A 119 3.59 -5.20 9.40
CA ALA A 119 3.54 -5.09 10.86
C ALA A 119 2.19 -5.54 11.43
N ASP A 120 1.09 -5.21 10.75
CA ASP A 120 -0.26 -5.61 11.19
C ASP A 120 -0.40 -7.13 11.16
N VAL A 121 0.15 -7.76 10.13
CA VAL A 121 0.14 -9.21 9.98
C VAL A 121 1.02 -9.86 11.06
N ALA A 122 2.14 -9.25 11.40
CA ALA A 122 3.06 -9.77 12.41
C ALA A 122 2.36 -9.94 13.77
N TRP A 123 1.40 -9.09 14.08
CA TRP A 123 0.63 -9.19 15.31
C TRP A 123 -0.56 -10.13 15.22
N ALA A 124 -1.15 -10.27 14.03
CA ALA A 124 -2.39 -11.02 13.83
C ALA A 124 -2.16 -12.44 13.34
N GLY A 125 -1.09 -12.69 12.58
CA GLY A 125 -0.84 -13.97 11.94
C GLY A 125 -0.17 -14.98 12.85
N LYS A 126 -0.22 -16.25 12.45
CA LYS A 126 0.52 -17.31 13.13
C LYS A 126 2.00 -17.20 12.76
N PRO A 127 2.93 -17.52 13.69
CA PRO A 127 4.37 -17.37 13.42
C PRO A 127 4.87 -17.98 12.11
N PRO A 128 4.49 -19.19 11.70
CA PRO A 128 4.94 -19.74 10.41
C PRO A 128 4.45 -18.93 9.22
N GLU A 129 3.22 -18.44 9.26
CA GLU A 129 2.64 -17.63 8.19
C GLU A 129 3.35 -16.27 8.07
N VAL A 130 3.67 -15.68 9.23
CA VAL A 130 4.39 -14.40 9.28
C VAL A 130 5.80 -14.58 8.74
N ALA A 131 6.50 -15.65 9.11
CA ALA A 131 7.84 -15.93 8.62
C ALA A 131 7.86 -16.10 7.09
N GLU A 132 6.87 -16.79 6.55
CA GLU A 132 6.76 -16.99 5.10
C GLU A 132 6.52 -15.65 4.38
N LEU A 133 5.62 -14.82 4.91
CA LEU A 133 5.37 -13.51 4.34
C LEU A 133 6.64 -12.65 4.34
N VAL A 134 7.34 -12.59 5.47
CA VAL A 134 8.58 -11.80 5.59
C VAL A 134 9.60 -12.28 4.58
N ARG A 135 9.74 -13.58 4.42
CA ARG A 135 10.67 -14.17 3.45
C ARG A 135 10.32 -13.74 2.03
N GLU A 136 9.06 -13.85 1.65
CA GLU A 136 8.62 -13.55 0.27
C GLU A 136 8.76 -12.05 -0.06
N VAL A 137 8.32 -11.17 0.83
CA VAL A 137 8.40 -9.72 0.56
C VAL A 137 9.84 -9.21 0.63
N SER A 138 10.73 -9.94 1.33
CA SER A 138 12.13 -9.55 1.46
C SER A 138 12.98 -9.95 0.26
N ARG A 139 12.46 -10.78 -0.65
CA ARG A 139 13.20 -11.15 -1.87
C ARG A 139 13.44 -9.97 -2.79
N GLY A 140 12.67 -8.92 -2.62
CA GLY A 140 12.76 -7.77 -3.49
C GLY A 140 12.10 -8.01 -4.84
N THR A 141 11.83 -6.93 -5.53
CA THR A 141 11.25 -6.97 -6.86
C THR A 141 12.37 -6.92 -7.90
N GLY A 142 12.39 -7.90 -8.80
CA GLY A 142 13.32 -7.92 -9.91
C GLY A 142 14.77 -8.19 -9.54
N GLN A 143 15.02 -8.73 -8.36
CA GLN A 143 16.36 -9.13 -7.90
C GLN A 143 17.40 -8.02 -8.06
N GLN A 144 16.99 -6.81 -7.85
CA GLN A 144 17.88 -5.68 -7.97
C GLN A 144 18.60 -5.47 -6.65
N PRO A 145 19.91 -5.71 -6.57
CA PRO A 145 20.65 -5.24 -5.42
C PRO A 145 20.64 -3.73 -5.47
N LEU A 146 20.45 -3.14 -4.36
CA LEU A 146 20.54 -1.69 -4.26
C LEU A 146 21.96 -1.27 -4.05
#